data_3eab917d0265d1081904800f0e98a9a1
#
_entry.id   3eab917d0265d1081904800f0e98a9a1
#
_cell.length_a   1.000
_cell.length_b   1.000
_cell.length_c   1.000
_cell.angle_alpha   90.00
_cell.angle_beta   90.00
_cell.angle_gamma   90.00
#
_symmetry.space_group_name_H-M   'P 1'
#
loop_
_entity.id
_entity.type
_entity.pdbx_description
1 polymer ?
#
loop_
_entity_poly.entity_id
_entity_poly.type
_entity_poly.pdbx_seq_one_letter_code
_entity_poly.pdbx_strand_id
1 'polypeptide(L)'
;MGVRAVASDDAARPRRLAIGLTMMIGAAIPAIAAPPPNANPALAPWFRSLLQPGTGMSCCSISDCRQTEYRIIHDHYEALLGKNWLPVPPDKILRRTDNPTGHAILCWTPVQGVMCFIRAPES
;
A
#
# COMPACT_ATOMS: atom_id res chain seq x y z
N MET A 1 23.44 79.09 38.32
CA MET A 1 23.93 78.48 37.07
C MET A 1 23.55 77.05 37.09
N GLY A 2 22.43 76.73 36.48
CA GLY A 2 21.96 75.37 36.40
C GLY A 2 22.45 74.68 35.14
N VAL A 3 23.23 73.62 35.28
CA VAL A 3 23.51 72.69 34.17
C VAL A 3 22.30 71.81 34.02
N ARG A 4 21.58 72.02 32.93
CA ARG A 4 20.52 71.08 32.54
C ARG A 4 21.14 69.91 31.82
N ALA A 5 21.18 68.80 32.50
CA ALA A 5 21.41 67.54 31.82
C ALA A 5 20.18 67.22 30.96
N VAL A 6 20.35 67.28 29.66
CA VAL A 6 19.31 66.79 28.78
C VAL A 6 19.46 65.27 28.77
N ALA A 7 18.58 64.62 29.49
CA ALA A 7 18.44 63.19 29.34
C ALA A 7 17.87 62.91 27.95
N SER A 8 18.68 62.42 27.05
CA SER A 8 18.21 61.86 25.78
C SER A 8 17.52 60.53 26.12
N ASP A 9 16.20 60.60 26.23
CA ASP A 9 15.41 59.39 26.24
C ASP A 9 15.42 58.78 24.80
N ASP A 10 16.49 58.12 24.51
CA ASP A 10 16.51 57.17 23.43
C ASP A 10 15.68 55.95 23.90
N ALA A 11 14.40 56.10 23.85
CA ALA A 11 13.54 54.97 24.00
C ALA A 11 13.73 54.07 22.79
N ALA A 12 14.64 53.12 22.98
CA ALA A 12 14.78 52.03 22.03
C ALA A 12 13.43 51.33 21.90
N ARG A 13 12.71 51.63 20.87
CA ARG A 13 11.49 50.91 20.55
C ARG A 13 11.91 49.48 20.24
N PRO A 14 11.41 48.48 20.96
CA PRO A 14 11.65 47.12 20.60
C PRO A 14 11.04 46.91 19.20
N ARG A 15 11.89 46.74 18.22
CA ARG A 15 11.44 46.19 16.94
C ARG A 15 10.81 44.84 17.26
N ARG A 16 9.48 44.84 17.33
CA ARG A 16 8.74 43.57 17.34
C ARG A 16 9.03 42.92 16.02
N LEU A 17 10.00 42.04 16.00
CA LEU A 17 10.13 41.05 14.95
C LEU A 17 8.85 40.22 15.03
N ALA A 18 7.88 40.55 14.19
CA ALA A 18 6.79 39.67 13.91
C ALA A 18 7.40 38.48 13.18
N ILE A 19 7.76 37.46 13.96
CA ILE A 19 8.06 36.15 13.40
C ILE A 19 6.72 35.65 12.87
N GLY A 20 6.50 35.91 11.59
CA GLY A 20 5.41 35.32 10.86
C GLY A 20 5.64 33.82 10.85
N LEU A 21 4.94 33.12 11.74
CA LEU A 21 4.86 31.68 11.74
C LEU A 21 4.06 31.31 10.49
N THR A 22 4.75 31.14 9.39
CA THR A 22 4.15 30.60 8.17
C THR A 22 3.85 29.15 8.44
N MET A 23 2.64 28.85 8.86
CA MET A 23 2.14 27.50 8.91
C MET A 23 2.11 26.99 7.46
N MET A 24 3.13 26.23 7.07
CA MET A 24 3.05 25.37 5.91
C MET A 24 2.05 24.27 6.22
N ILE A 25 0.81 24.47 5.80
CA ILE A 25 -0.17 23.40 5.75
C ILE A 25 0.31 22.49 4.62
N GLY A 26 1.14 21.50 4.99
CA GLY A 26 1.47 20.41 4.09
C GLY A 26 0.18 19.65 3.78
N ALA A 27 -0.33 19.81 2.56
CA ALA A 27 -1.39 18.94 2.08
C ALA A 27 -0.82 17.52 2.04
N ALA A 28 -1.25 16.65 2.96
CA ALA A 28 -0.95 15.24 2.88
C ALA A 28 -1.67 14.69 1.65
N ILE A 29 -0.93 14.48 0.58
CA ILE A 29 -1.42 13.77 -0.60
C ILE A 29 -1.58 12.32 -0.16
N PRO A 30 -2.79 11.72 -0.22
CA PRO A 30 -2.93 10.30 0.07
C PRO A 30 -2.02 9.54 -0.89
N ALA A 31 -1.08 8.76 -0.33
CA ALA A 31 -0.26 7.86 -1.12
C ALA A 31 -1.20 6.79 -1.70
N ILE A 32 -1.58 6.93 -2.96
CA ILE A 32 -2.24 5.87 -3.71
C ILE A 32 -1.20 4.78 -3.87
N ALA A 33 -1.43 3.61 -3.25
CA ALA A 33 -0.53 2.48 -3.42
C ALA A 33 -0.43 2.17 -4.92
N ALA A 34 0.78 2.29 -5.46
CA ALA A 34 1.01 1.97 -6.85
C ALA A 34 0.76 0.47 -7.08
N PRO A 35 0.08 0.09 -8.16
CA PRO A 35 -0.09 -1.31 -8.50
C PRO A 35 1.28 -1.97 -8.69
N PRO A 36 1.38 -3.31 -8.50
CA PRO A 36 2.62 -4.02 -8.77
C PRO A 36 3.16 -3.74 -10.17
N PRO A 37 4.49 -3.74 -10.38
CA PRO A 37 5.10 -3.37 -11.66
C PRO A 37 4.59 -4.16 -12.87
N ASN A 38 4.09 -5.35 -12.65
CA ASN A 38 3.55 -6.26 -13.67
C ASN A 38 2.01 -6.24 -13.75
N ALA A 39 1.35 -5.31 -13.07
CA ALA A 39 -0.10 -5.19 -13.11
C ALA A 39 -0.55 -4.61 -14.45
N ASN A 40 -1.44 -5.34 -15.11
CA ASN A 40 -2.09 -4.88 -16.34
C ASN A 40 -3.49 -4.36 -16.01
N PRO A 41 -3.77 -3.05 -16.17
CA PRO A 41 -5.09 -2.49 -15.86
C PRO A 41 -6.24 -3.13 -16.64
N ALA A 42 -5.99 -3.68 -17.82
CA ALA A 42 -6.99 -4.40 -18.60
C ALA A 42 -7.51 -5.66 -17.89
N LEU A 43 -6.74 -6.19 -16.96
CA LEU A 43 -7.12 -7.36 -16.16
C LEU A 43 -7.91 -7.00 -14.89
N ALA A 44 -8.07 -5.71 -14.58
CA ALA A 44 -8.77 -5.27 -13.39
C ALA A 44 -10.19 -5.85 -13.23
N PRO A 45 -11.00 -5.99 -14.29
CA PRO A 45 -12.30 -6.65 -14.17
C PRO A 45 -12.19 -8.11 -13.71
N TRP A 46 -11.21 -8.84 -14.21
CA TRP A 46 -10.98 -10.21 -13.78
C TRP A 46 -10.59 -10.28 -12.31
N PHE A 47 -9.64 -9.47 -11.87
CA PHE A 47 -9.24 -9.40 -10.46
C PHE A 47 -10.41 -9.06 -9.54
N ARG A 48 -11.28 -8.15 -9.95
CA ARG A 48 -12.49 -7.82 -9.17
C ARG A 48 -13.49 -8.97 -9.07
N SER A 49 -13.45 -9.90 -10.00
CA SER A 49 -14.32 -11.08 -9.97
C SER A 49 -13.86 -12.16 -8.98
N LEU A 50 -12.65 -12.04 -8.44
CA LEU A 50 -12.10 -13.03 -7.52
C LEU A 50 -12.73 -12.88 -6.13
N LEU A 51 -13.35 -13.94 -5.67
CA LEU A 51 -13.99 -14.00 -4.36
C LEU A 51 -13.37 -15.10 -3.51
N GLN A 52 -13.23 -14.83 -2.24
CA GLN A 52 -12.71 -15.80 -1.28
C GLN A 52 -13.66 -17.00 -1.15
N PRO A 53 -13.15 -18.23 -1.21
CA PRO A 53 -13.96 -19.42 -1.01
C PRO A 53 -14.67 -19.39 0.35
N GLY A 54 -15.92 -19.80 0.38
CA GLY A 54 -16.69 -19.95 1.62
C GLY A 54 -17.31 -18.65 2.16
N THR A 55 -16.66 -17.51 2.01
CA THR A 55 -17.16 -16.22 2.53
C THR A 55 -17.77 -15.33 1.45
N GLY A 56 -17.37 -15.49 0.20
CA GLY A 56 -17.76 -14.61 -0.89
C GLY A 56 -17.18 -13.19 -0.81
N MET A 57 -16.29 -12.93 0.13
CA MET A 57 -15.60 -11.65 0.23
C MET A 57 -14.63 -11.48 -0.93
N SER A 58 -14.39 -10.24 -1.34
CA SER A 58 -13.42 -9.94 -2.38
C SER A 58 -12.01 -10.43 -2.01
N CYS A 59 -11.28 -10.96 -2.98
CA CYS A 59 -9.85 -11.20 -2.85
C CYS A 59 -9.02 -9.91 -2.85
N CYS A 60 -9.69 -8.77 -2.86
CA CYS A 60 -9.16 -7.43 -3.01
C CYS A 60 -8.90 -7.04 -4.47
N SER A 61 -8.19 -5.93 -4.63
CA SER A 61 -7.97 -5.35 -5.94
C SER A 61 -6.68 -5.83 -6.59
N ILE A 62 -6.47 -5.40 -7.81
CA ILE A 62 -5.21 -5.61 -8.53
C ILE A 62 -3.98 -5.12 -7.76
N SER A 63 -4.13 -4.18 -6.82
CA SER A 63 -3.03 -3.69 -6.00
C SER A 63 -2.56 -4.69 -4.94
N ASP A 64 -3.44 -5.58 -4.51
CA ASP A 64 -3.15 -6.59 -3.47
C ASP A 64 -2.85 -7.97 -4.05
N CYS A 65 -3.15 -8.16 -5.33
CA CYS A 65 -2.92 -9.40 -6.06
C CYS A 65 -1.69 -9.26 -6.97
N ARG A 66 -0.84 -10.26 -6.95
CA ARG A 66 0.40 -10.25 -7.72
C ARG A 66 0.68 -11.59 -8.35
N GLN A 67 1.40 -11.57 -9.44
CA GLN A 67 1.96 -12.78 -10.03
C GLN A 67 3.02 -13.33 -9.08
N THR A 68 3.04 -14.65 -8.92
CA THR A 68 3.95 -15.33 -8.02
C THR A 68 4.39 -16.66 -8.58
N GLU A 69 5.53 -17.12 -8.10
CA GLU A 69 5.92 -18.52 -8.19
C GLU A 69 5.28 -19.30 -7.05
N TYR A 70 5.09 -20.59 -7.26
CA TYR A 70 4.58 -21.47 -6.22
C TYR A 70 5.27 -22.83 -6.29
N ARG A 71 5.18 -23.55 -5.19
CA ARG A 71 5.65 -24.93 -5.09
C ARG A 71 4.69 -25.76 -4.25
N ILE A 72 4.77 -27.06 -4.39
CA ILE A 72 4.00 -28.02 -3.59
C ILE A 72 4.96 -28.72 -2.65
N ILE A 73 4.70 -28.60 -1.37
CA ILE A 73 5.46 -29.22 -0.31
C ILE A 73 4.50 -30.09 0.53
N HIS A 74 4.71 -31.41 0.56
CA HIS A 74 3.90 -32.29 1.39
C HIS A 74 2.37 -32.04 1.31
N ASP A 75 1.78 -32.02 0.16
CA ASP A 75 0.34 -31.82 -0.06
C ASP A 75 -0.19 -30.38 0.08
N HIS A 76 0.63 -29.39 0.38
CA HIS A 76 0.20 -28.00 0.44
C HIS A 76 0.97 -27.10 -0.53
N TYR A 77 0.35 -26.00 -0.89
CA TYR A 77 0.95 -24.99 -1.70
C TYR A 77 1.72 -23.97 -0.85
N GLU A 78 2.85 -23.56 -1.35
CA GLU A 78 3.55 -22.37 -0.87
C GLU A 78 3.72 -21.40 -2.03
N ALA A 79 3.44 -20.13 -1.79
CA ALA A 79 3.62 -19.05 -2.76
C ALA A 79 4.78 -18.16 -2.35
N LEU A 80 5.52 -17.67 -3.33
CA LEU A 80 6.67 -16.81 -3.10
C LEU A 80 6.22 -15.36 -2.91
N LEU A 81 6.48 -14.81 -1.72
CA LEU A 81 6.26 -13.40 -1.41
C LEU A 81 7.61 -12.72 -1.13
N GLY A 82 8.08 -11.94 -2.08
CA GLY A 82 9.44 -11.40 -2.02
C GLY A 82 10.49 -12.51 -2.04
N LYS A 83 11.15 -12.76 -0.92
CA LYS A 83 12.15 -13.82 -0.75
C LYS A 83 11.66 -14.98 0.11
N ASN A 84 10.43 -14.90 0.60
CA ASN A 84 9.89 -15.86 1.56
C ASN A 84 8.82 -16.72 0.93
N TRP A 85 8.85 -18.01 1.24
CA TRP A 85 7.79 -18.93 0.89
C TRP A 85 6.70 -18.89 1.94
N LEU A 86 5.49 -18.56 1.51
CA LEU A 86 4.31 -18.46 2.36
C LEU A 86 3.43 -19.68 2.16
N PRO A 87 3.08 -20.41 3.25
CA PRO A 87 2.07 -21.48 3.14
C PRO A 87 0.73 -20.89 2.69
N VAL A 88 0.10 -21.53 1.73
CA VAL A 88 -1.22 -21.15 1.25
C VAL A 88 -2.26 -22.02 1.94
N PRO A 89 -3.15 -21.44 2.76
CA PRO A 89 -4.23 -22.21 3.37
C PRO A 89 -5.11 -22.85 2.30
N PRO A 90 -5.51 -24.12 2.43
CA PRO A 90 -6.33 -24.81 1.43
C PRO A 90 -7.66 -24.11 1.14
N ASP A 91 -8.24 -23.47 2.15
CA ASP A 91 -9.50 -22.72 2.04
C ASP A 91 -9.36 -21.37 1.30
N LYS A 92 -8.15 -20.98 0.93
CA LYS A 92 -7.86 -19.77 0.15
C LYS A 92 -7.55 -20.06 -1.32
N ILE A 93 -7.55 -21.30 -1.73
CA ILE A 93 -7.26 -21.68 -3.11
C ILE A 93 -8.54 -21.60 -3.93
N LEU A 94 -8.53 -20.71 -4.94
CA LEU A 94 -9.61 -20.61 -5.91
C LEU A 94 -9.39 -21.62 -7.03
N ARG A 95 -10.45 -22.36 -7.35
CA ARG A 95 -10.43 -23.31 -8.48
C ARG A 95 -10.94 -22.62 -9.75
N ARG A 96 -10.15 -21.67 -10.25
CA ARG A 96 -10.45 -20.93 -11.49
C ARG A 96 -9.64 -21.52 -12.64
N THR A 97 -10.27 -21.66 -13.79
CA THR A 97 -9.64 -22.12 -15.03
C THR A 97 -9.46 -21.00 -16.05
N ASP A 98 -9.98 -19.81 -15.73
CA ASP A 98 -9.99 -18.63 -16.59
C ASP A 98 -8.89 -17.61 -16.22
N ASN A 99 -7.81 -18.05 -15.59
CA ASN A 99 -6.70 -17.16 -15.22
C ASN A 99 -6.00 -16.64 -16.50
N PRO A 100 -6.13 -15.34 -16.83
CA PRO A 100 -5.61 -14.80 -18.08
C PRO A 100 -4.14 -14.40 -18.01
N THR A 101 -3.51 -14.50 -16.83
CA THR A 101 -2.16 -13.98 -16.63
C THR A 101 -1.06 -14.95 -17.06
N GLY A 102 -1.38 -16.23 -17.17
CA GLY A 102 -0.38 -17.28 -17.43
C GLY A 102 0.49 -17.64 -16.22
N HIS A 103 0.29 -16.98 -15.09
CA HIS A 103 1.04 -17.16 -13.84
C HIS A 103 0.12 -17.45 -12.68
N ALA A 104 0.65 -18.03 -11.62
CA ALA A 104 -0.08 -18.07 -10.36
C ALA A 104 -0.28 -16.67 -9.79
N ILE A 105 -1.38 -16.47 -9.11
CA ILE A 105 -1.75 -15.19 -8.49
C ILE A 105 -1.89 -15.38 -6.98
N LEU A 106 -1.22 -14.52 -6.23
CA LEU A 106 -1.34 -14.42 -4.78
C LEU A 106 -1.96 -13.08 -4.41
N CYS A 107 -3.10 -13.11 -3.73
CA CYS A 107 -3.70 -11.94 -3.12
C CYS A 107 -3.40 -11.96 -1.62
N TRP A 108 -2.64 -10.96 -1.17
CA TRP A 108 -2.11 -10.92 0.18
C TRP A 108 -2.03 -9.48 0.68
N THR A 109 -2.32 -9.30 1.97
CA THR A 109 -2.06 -8.05 2.68
C THR A 109 -1.36 -8.33 4.01
N PRO A 110 -0.60 -7.36 4.56
CA PRO A 110 0.02 -7.54 5.88
C PRO A 110 -0.97 -7.77 7.01
N VAL A 111 -2.18 -7.26 6.88
CA VAL A 111 -3.22 -7.34 7.92
C VAL A 111 -3.97 -8.66 7.87
N GLN A 112 -4.31 -9.12 6.67
CA GLN A 112 -5.17 -10.30 6.49
C GLN A 112 -4.39 -11.57 6.11
N GLY A 113 -3.14 -11.43 5.70
CA GLY A 113 -2.37 -12.54 5.17
C GLY A 113 -2.85 -12.97 3.78
N VAL A 114 -2.80 -14.25 3.49
CA VAL A 114 -3.28 -14.81 2.22
C VAL A 114 -4.80 -14.75 2.18
N MET A 115 -5.33 -14.00 1.22
CA MET A 115 -6.77 -13.92 0.99
C MET A 115 -7.23 -14.88 -0.10
N CYS A 116 -6.46 -14.96 -1.18
CA CYS A 116 -6.76 -15.84 -2.30
C CYS A 116 -5.47 -16.28 -2.98
N PHE A 117 -5.51 -17.49 -3.51
CA PHE A 117 -4.46 -18.03 -4.36
C PHE A 117 -5.10 -18.72 -5.58
N ILE A 118 -4.61 -18.40 -6.77
CA ILE A 118 -5.03 -19.00 -8.02
C ILE A 118 -3.81 -19.60 -8.69
N ARG A 119 -3.89 -20.88 -9.05
CA ARG A 119 -2.79 -21.55 -9.75
C ARG A 119 -2.59 -20.98 -11.15
N ALA A 120 -1.38 -21.15 -11.67
CA ALA A 120 -1.15 -20.94 -13.08
C ALA A 120 -2.03 -21.89 -13.91
N PRO A 121 -2.45 -21.47 -15.12
CA PRO A 121 -3.15 -22.37 -16.03
C PRO A 121 -2.27 -23.59 -16.34
N GLU A 122 -2.86 -24.75 -16.39
CA GLU A 122 -2.18 -25.95 -16.87
C GLU A 122 -1.99 -25.85 -18.38
N SER A 123 -0.79 -26.07 -18.81
CA SER A 123 -0.46 -26.10 -20.23
C SER A 123 -0.62 -27.50 -20.80
#